data_69e82ed1bd82e9c80b9640e1740e1b55
#
_entry.id   69e82ed1bd82e9c80b9640e1740e1b55
#
_cell.length_a   1.000
_cell.length_b   1.000
_cell.length_c   1.000
_cell.angle_alpha   90.00
_cell.angle_beta   90.00
_cell.angle_gamma   90.00
#
_symmetry.space_group_name_H-M   'P 1'
#
loop_
_entity.id
_entity.type
_entity.pdbx_description
1 polymer ?
#
loop_
_entity_poly.entity_id
_entity_poly.type
_entity_poly.pdbx_seq_one_letter_code
_entity_poly.pdbx_strand_id
1 'polypeptide(L)'
;MKKTALLFCIYLLIWTGSHAQTTKIAVGHIQTPLGELWIELDDRTPNHKLSFIELAEAGYWDSLTFNRVIPNFVAQGGCPDTPAGFTDPEYLLEPEFHPELKHVYGALGAGRDDNPGKLSARCQFYIVQNPVGIPRLDGDYTVFGRIIKGMDIVDRIVNVARDPKDQPLEPISLQVSIKYLSKKEFTALFPPTTHE
;
A
#
# COMPACT_ATOMS: atom_id res chain seq x y z
N MET A 1 27.08 19.58 75.53
CA MET A 1 26.89 20.26 74.22
C MET A 1 26.50 19.19 73.22
N LYS A 2 25.21 19.06 72.93
CA LYS A 2 24.67 18.04 71.94
C LYS A 2 24.45 18.78 70.62
N LYS A 3 25.16 18.34 69.56
CA LYS A 3 24.97 18.85 68.19
C LYS A 3 23.92 17.99 67.49
N THR A 4 22.77 18.56 67.23
CA THR A 4 21.68 17.99 66.42
C THR A 4 21.98 18.17 64.94
N ALA A 5 22.21 17.10 64.20
CA ALA A 5 22.37 17.16 62.76
C ALA A 5 20.98 17.07 62.08
N LEU A 6 20.60 18.07 61.34
CA LEU A 6 19.37 18.17 60.56
C LEU A 6 19.62 17.51 59.17
N LEU A 7 19.05 16.34 58.94
CA LEU A 7 19.06 15.69 57.63
C LEU A 7 17.97 16.33 56.74
N PHE A 8 18.41 17.02 55.69
CA PHE A 8 17.54 17.57 54.63
C PHE A 8 17.36 16.51 53.54
N CYS A 9 16.22 15.79 53.53
CA CYS A 9 15.85 14.88 52.44
C CYS A 9 15.31 15.71 51.27
N ILE A 10 16.11 15.85 50.22
CA ILE A 10 15.66 16.42 48.95
C ILE A 10 14.95 15.30 48.17
N TYR A 11 13.63 15.38 48.10
CA TYR A 11 12.83 14.53 47.18
C TYR A 11 12.97 15.09 45.75
N LEU A 12 13.78 14.43 44.94
CA LEU A 12 13.79 14.66 43.48
C LEU A 12 12.53 14.01 42.88
N LEU A 13 11.50 14.81 42.58
CA LEU A 13 10.37 14.41 41.76
C LEU A 13 10.85 14.26 40.30
N ILE A 14 11.20 13.02 39.93
CA ILE A 14 11.43 12.67 38.52
C ILE A 14 10.06 12.64 37.83
N TRP A 15 9.75 13.73 37.13
CA TRP A 15 8.57 13.79 36.27
C TRP A 15 8.87 12.98 35.01
N THR A 16 8.52 11.69 35.03
CA THR A 16 8.54 10.85 33.81
C THR A 16 7.35 11.24 32.95
N GLY A 17 7.57 12.22 32.10
CA GLY A 17 6.64 12.56 31.05
C GLY A 17 6.52 11.36 30.12
N SER A 18 5.46 10.55 30.28
CA SER A 18 5.08 9.52 29.32
C SER A 18 4.71 10.22 28.03
N HIS A 19 5.65 10.32 27.09
CA HIS A 19 5.33 10.68 25.74
C HIS A 19 4.55 9.49 25.15
N ALA A 20 3.24 9.59 25.13
CA ALA A 20 2.40 8.66 24.36
C ALA A 20 2.87 8.77 22.89
N GLN A 21 3.63 7.80 22.43
CA GLN A 21 4.04 7.69 21.05
C GLN A 21 2.76 7.49 20.23
N THR A 22 2.28 8.55 19.60
CA THR A 22 1.11 8.47 18.70
C THR A 22 1.50 7.60 17.53
N THR A 23 0.97 6.38 17.50
CA THR A 23 1.15 5.45 16.39
C THR A 23 0.66 6.12 15.10
N LYS A 24 1.57 6.32 14.16
CA LYS A 24 1.24 6.89 12.86
C LYS A 24 0.77 5.80 11.92
N ILE A 25 -0.20 6.14 11.08
CA ILE A 25 -0.74 5.26 10.03
C ILE A 25 0.08 5.54 8.77
N ALA A 26 0.70 4.51 8.22
CA ALA A 26 1.37 4.57 6.93
C ALA A 26 0.32 4.48 5.80
N VAL A 27 0.23 5.52 4.98
CA VAL A 27 -0.70 5.62 3.85
C VAL A 27 0.11 5.72 2.57
N GLY A 28 -0.15 4.84 1.62
CA GLY A 28 0.44 4.92 0.28
C GLY A 28 -0.14 6.08 -0.51
N HIS A 29 0.71 6.80 -1.22
CA HIS A 29 0.33 7.89 -2.10
C HIS A 29 0.99 7.72 -3.46
N ILE A 30 0.19 7.51 -4.50
CA ILE A 30 0.66 7.39 -5.89
C ILE A 30 0.24 8.65 -6.64
N GLN A 31 1.21 9.34 -7.22
CA GLN A 31 1.00 10.45 -8.15
C GLN A 31 1.21 9.97 -9.58
N THR A 32 0.32 10.38 -10.47
CA THR A 32 0.38 10.08 -11.90
C THR A 32 0.06 11.35 -12.71
N PRO A 33 0.34 11.39 -14.02
CA PRO A 33 -0.10 12.50 -14.87
C PRO A 33 -1.63 12.68 -14.90
N LEU A 34 -2.39 11.64 -14.54
CA LEU A 34 -3.85 11.67 -14.52
C LEU A 34 -4.44 12.06 -13.17
N GLY A 35 -3.64 12.12 -12.10
CA GLY A 35 -4.05 12.50 -10.75
C GLY A 35 -3.47 11.60 -9.67
N GLU A 36 -4.03 11.68 -8.47
CA GLU A 36 -3.49 11.06 -7.25
C GLU A 36 -4.37 9.95 -6.73
N LEU A 37 -3.73 8.89 -6.21
CA LEU A 37 -4.35 7.76 -5.54
C LEU A 37 -3.85 7.68 -4.11
N TRP A 38 -4.73 7.40 -3.17
CA TRP A 38 -4.40 7.20 -1.77
C TRP A 38 -4.79 5.80 -1.34
N ILE A 39 -3.88 5.12 -0.65
CA ILE A 39 -3.94 3.69 -0.35
C ILE A 39 -3.89 3.47 1.14
N GLU A 40 -4.86 2.75 1.67
CA GLU A 40 -4.79 2.14 2.99
C GLU A 40 -4.17 0.75 2.85
N LEU A 41 -3.03 0.53 3.54
CA LEU A 41 -2.35 -0.77 3.58
C LEU A 41 -2.89 -1.60 4.73
N ASP A 42 -3.10 -2.89 4.52
CA ASP A 42 -3.75 -3.78 5.48
C ASP A 42 -2.74 -4.45 6.43
N ASP A 43 -3.02 -4.40 7.73
CA ASP A 43 -2.15 -4.99 8.77
C ASP A 43 -2.18 -6.53 8.79
N ARG A 44 -3.17 -7.14 8.13
CA ARG A 44 -3.32 -8.60 8.01
C ARG A 44 -2.39 -9.24 6.97
N THR A 45 -1.71 -8.40 6.18
CA THR A 45 -0.70 -8.79 5.19
C THR A 45 0.61 -8.05 5.44
N PRO A 46 1.25 -8.31 6.59
CA PRO A 46 2.37 -7.49 7.08
C PRO A 46 3.59 -7.50 6.15
N ASN A 47 3.88 -8.61 5.47
CA ASN A 47 5.04 -8.69 4.59
C ASN A 47 4.82 -7.88 3.30
N HIS A 48 3.65 -7.96 2.69
CA HIS A 48 3.30 -7.15 1.52
C HIS A 48 3.24 -5.66 1.88
N LYS A 49 2.64 -5.33 3.02
CA LYS A 49 2.62 -3.95 3.55
C LYS A 49 4.03 -3.39 3.74
N LEU A 50 4.91 -4.14 4.44
CA LEU A 50 6.28 -3.73 4.70
C LEU A 50 7.05 -3.54 3.39
N SER A 51 6.97 -4.53 2.48
CA SER A 51 7.62 -4.46 1.17
C SER A 51 7.17 -3.25 0.35
N PHE A 52 5.87 -2.93 0.35
CA PHE A 52 5.36 -1.74 -0.33
C PHE A 52 5.93 -0.45 0.27
N ILE A 53 6.01 -0.36 1.60
CA ILE A 53 6.60 0.80 2.29
C ILE A 53 8.08 0.95 1.94
N GLU A 54 8.87 -0.12 2.05
CA GLU A 54 10.30 -0.12 1.75
C GLU A 54 10.61 0.32 0.31
N LEU A 55 9.88 -0.23 -0.67
CA LEU A 55 10.06 0.13 -2.07
C LEU A 55 9.63 1.58 -2.37
N ALA A 56 8.55 2.06 -1.73
CA ALA A 56 8.13 3.46 -1.86
C ALA A 56 9.15 4.44 -1.26
N GLU A 57 9.70 4.13 -0.08
CA GLU A 57 10.71 4.95 0.57
C GLU A 57 12.06 4.94 -0.17
N ALA A 58 12.36 3.84 -0.85
CA ALA A 58 13.53 3.72 -1.73
C ALA A 58 13.36 4.42 -3.10
N GLY A 59 12.18 4.96 -3.42
CA GLY A 59 11.89 5.54 -4.73
C GLY A 59 11.88 4.53 -5.87
N TYR A 60 11.67 3.25 -5.57
CA TYR A 60 11.79 2.15 -6.54
C TYR A 60 10.89 2.35 -7.77
N TRP A 61 9.69 2.92 -7.59
CA TRP A 61 8.73 3.09 -8.66
C TRP A 61 8.86 4.40 -9.47
N ASP A 62 9.77 5.31 -9.10
CA ASP A 62 9.84 6.67 -9.68
C ASP A 62 10.05 6.73 -11.20
N SER A 63 10.50 5.66 -11.83
CA SER A 63 10.65 5.57 -13.29
C SER A 63 9.80 4.48 -13.92
N LEU A 64 8.91 3.87 -13.15
CA LEU A 64 8.01 2.82 -13.60
C LEU A 64 6.64 3.39 -13.98
N THR A 65 5.77 2.55 -14.53
CA THR A 65 4.48 2.96 -15.09
C THR A 65 3.36 1.99 -14.70
N PHE A 66 2.11 2.42 -14.91
CA PHE A 66 1.04 1.46 -15.15
C PHE A 66 1.29 0.81 -16.51
N ASN A 67 1.65 -0.47 -16.50
CA ASN A 67 2.13 -1.20 -17.67
C ASN A 67 1.09 -2.13 -18.32
N ARG A 68 -0.05 -2.37 -17.63
CA ARG A 68 -1.17 -3.15 -18.14
C ARG A 68 -2.48 -2.63 -17.57
N VAL A 69 -3.39 -2.19 -18.43
CA VAL A 69 -4.66 -1.58 -18.02
C VAL A 69 -5.84 -2.18 -18.77
N ILE A 70 -6.82 -2.72 -18.04
CA ILE A 70 -7.96 -3.42 -18.63
C ILE A 70 -9.25 -2.91 -18.00
N PRO A 71 -10.13 -2.23 -18.75
CA PRO A 71 -11.45 -1.83 -18.26
C PRO A 71 -12.25 -3.01 -17.74
N ASN A 72 -13.01 -2.80 -16.68
CA ASN A 72 -13.77 -3.83 -15.97
C ASN A 72 -12.92 -4.99 -15.44
N PHE A 73 -11.61 -4.72 -15.22
CA PHE A 73 -10.71 -5.68 -14.62
C PHE A 73 -9.74 -4.98 -13.66
N VAL A 74 -8.55 -4.60 -14.12
CA VAL A 74 -7.52 -4.01 -13.24
C VAL A 74 -6.71 -2.91 -13.94
N ALA A 75 -6.13 -2.01 -13.13
CA ALA A 75 -4.96 -1.21 -13.48
C ALA A 75 -3.73 -1.83 -12.80
N GLN A 76 -2.81 -2.41 -13.57
CA GLN A 76 -1.58 -3.04 -13.08
C GLN A 76 -0.39 -2.14 -13.36
N GLY A 77 0.49 -2.02 -12.37
CA GLY A 77 1.70 -1.20 -12.45
C GLY A 77 2.85 -1.77 -11.64
N GLY A 78 3.97 -1.07 -11.69
CA GLY A 78 5.19 -1.45 -11.03
C GLY A 78 6.19 -2.09 -11.99
N CYS A 79 7.02 -3.01 -11.48
CA CYS A 79 8.03 -3.63 -12.32
C CYS A 79 7.40 -4.47 -13.45
N PRO A 80 8.02 -4.49 -14.64
CA PRO A 80 7.64 -5.43 -15.68
C PRO A 80 8.03 -6.84 -15.25
N ASP A 81 7.32 -7.83 -15.79
CA ASP A 81 7.69 -9.22 -15.64
C ASP A 81 9.06 -9.47 -16.26
N THR A 82 9.99 -9.99 -15.48
CA THR A 82 11.32 -10.37 -15.97
C THR A 82 11.63 -11.80 -15.56
N PRO A 83 12.12 -12.66 -16.48
CA PRO A 83 12.48 -14.05 -16.14
C PRO A 83 13.50 -14.14 -15.00
N ALA A 84 14.38 -13.15 -14.86
CA ALA A 84 15.37 -13.10 -13.78
C ALA A 84 14.72 -12.87 -12.40
N GLY A 85 13.63 -12.12 -12.32
CA GLY A 85 12.92 -11.83 -11.06
C GLY A 85 12.30 -13.07 -10.43
N PHE A 86 11.89 -14.08 -11.23
CA PHE A 86 11.24 -15.31 -10.72
C PHE A 86 12.19 -16.27 -10.00
N THR A 87 13.50 -16.09 -10.14
CA THR A 87 14.52 -16.91 -9.49
C THR A 87 15.21 -16.20 -8.34
N ASP A 88 14.87 -14.92 -8.10
CA ASP A 88 15.43 -14.13 -7.02
C ASP A 88 14.52 -14.20 -5.78
N PRO A 89 14.97 -14.86 -4.67
CA PRO A 89 14.16 -14.96 -3.46
C PRO A 89 13.80 -13.59 -2.84
N GLU A 90 14.64 -12.56 -3.01
CA GLU A 90 14.37 -11.20 -2.52
C GLU A 90 13.32 -10.48 -3.35
N TYR A 91 13.08 -10.94 -4.58
CA TYR A 91 12.05 -10.41 -5.47
C TYR A 91 10.66 -10.95 -5.15
N LEU A 92 10.56 -12.10 -4.49
CA LEU A 92 9.32 -12.83 -4.27
C LEU A 92 8.87 -12.73 -2.82
N LEU A 93 7.56 -12.64 -2.61
CA LEU A 93 6.89 -12.67 -1.31
C LEU A 93 5.99 -13.89 -1.21
N GLU A 94 6.05 -14.57 -0.07
CA GLU A 94 5.10 -15.62 0.28
C GLU A 94 3.67 -15.08 0.31
N PRO A 95 2.67 -15.86 -0.14
CA PRO A 95 1.29 -15.40 -0.16
C PRO A 95 0.75 -15.16 1.25
N GLU A 96 0.00 -14.08 1.41
CA GLU A 96 -0.69 -13.72 2.67
C GLU A 96 -2.20 -13.68 2.41
N PHE A 97 -2.79 -14.84 2.04
CA PHE A 97 -4.22 -14.94 1.79
C PHE A 97 -5.02 -14.79 3.09
N HIS A 98 -6.00 -13.90 3.09
CA HIS A 98 -6.90 -13.70 4.22
C HIS A 98 -8.36 -13.80 3.77
N PRO A 99 -9.23 -14.55 4.48
CA PRO A 99 -10.60 -14.83 4.03
C PRO A 99 -11.48 -13.58 3.90
N GLU A 100 -11.16 -12.51 4.62
CA GLU A 100 -11.89 -11.24 4.55
C GLU A 100 -11.31 -10.24 3.55
N LEU A 101 -10.09 -10.48 3.04
CA LEU A 101 -9.49 -9.64 2.01
C LEU A 101 -9.88 -10.16 0.63
N LYS A 102 -10.80 -9.45 0.00
CA LYS A 102 -11.42 -9.84 -1.27
C LYS A 102 -11.06 -8.87 -2.38
N HIS A 103 -11.07 -9.37 -3.61
CA HIS A 103 -10.87 -8.58 -4.82
C HIS A 103 -12.13 -7.78 -5.17
N VAL A 104 -12.56 -6.93 -4.25
CA VAL A 104 -13.66 -5.98 -4.48
C VAL A 104 -13.15 -4.75 -5.23
N TYR A 105 -14.07 -3.91 -5.73
CA TYR A 105 -13.72 -2.62 -6.35
C TYR A 105 -12.82 -1.79 -5.43
N GLY A 106 -11.71 -1.31 -5.97
CA GLY A 106 -10.69 -0.56 -5.24
C GLY A 106 -9.69 -1.40 -4.43
N ALA A 107 -9.80 -2.74 -4.39
CA ALA A 107 -8.80 -3.57 -3.73
C ALA A 107 -7.42 -3.43 -4.40
N LEU A 108 -6.36 -3.39 -3.58
CA LEU A 108 -4.97 -3.41 -4.03
C LEU A 108 -4.43 -4.82 -3.88
N GLY A 109 -4.08 -5.45 -5.00
CA GLY A 109 -3.54 -6.80 -5.05
C GLY A 109 -2.08 -6.83 -5.49
N ALA A 110 -1.35 -7.86 -5.06
CA ALA A 110 0.01 -8.12 -5.46
C ALA A 110 0.06 -8.91 -6.78
N GLY A 111 0.80 -8.39 -7.76
CA GLY A 111 1.01 -9.08 -9.04
C GLY A 111 1.92 -10.29 -8.88
N ARG A 112 1.72 -11.29 -9.73
CA ARG A 112 2.60 -12.46 -9.84
C ARG A 112 2.49 -13.09 -11.21
N ASP A 113 3.53 -13.78 -11.60
CA ASP A 113 3.44 -14.77 -12.67
C ASP A 113 2.97 -16.10 -12.14
N ASP A 114 2.66 -17.01 -13.08
CA ASP A 114 2.26 -18.36 -12.73
C ASP A 114 3.43 -19.10 -12.10
N ASN A 115 3.28 -19.43 -10.81
CA ASN A 115 4.23 -20.24 -10.06
C ASN A 115 3.48 -21.11 -9.04
N PRO A 116 3.99 -22.34 -8.75
CA PRO A 116 3.29 -23.30 -7.88
C PRO A 116 3.09 -22.79 -6.44
N GLY A 117 4.01 -21.95 -5.94
CA GLY A 117 3.93 -21.36 -4.59
C GLY A 117 3.00 -20.17 -4.49
N LYS A 118 2.45 -19.68 -5.62
CA LYS A 118 1.65 -18.45 -5.67
C LYS A 118 2.37 -17.23 -5.08
N LEU A 119 3.69 -17.23 -5.17
CA LEU A 119 4.55 -16.15 -4.68
C LEU A 119 4.28 -14.87 -5.46
N SER A 120 4.18 -13.75 -4.77
CA SER A 120 3.96 -12.44 -5.37
C SER A 120 5.27 -11.78 -5.75
N ALA A 121 5.31 -11.07 -6.87
CA ALA A 121 6.40 -10.16 -7.20
C ALA A 121 6.27 -8.89 -6.34
N ARG A 122 7.25 -8.62 -5.45
CA ARG A 122 7.16 -7.51 -4.48
C ARG A 122 6.99 -6.12 -5.10
N CYS A 123 7.40 -5.94 -6.34
CA CYS A 123 7.36 -4.67 -7.06
C CYS A 123 6.15 -4.51 -7.98
N GLN A 124 5.33 -5.57 -8.16
CA GLN A 124 4.11 -5.51 -8.96
C GLN A 124 2.88 -5.36 -8.08
N PHE A 125 1.99 -4.47 -8.48
CA PHE A 125 0.67 -4.34 -7.87
C PHE A 125 -0.40 -4.12 -8.94
N TYR A 126 -1.64 -4.41 -8.59
CA TYR A 126 -2.79 -4.04 -9.39
C TYR A 126 -3.92 -3.50 -8.51
N ILE A 127 -4.73 -2.63 -9.11
CA ILE A 127 -5.92 -2.06 -8.49
C ILE A 127 -7.14 -2.63 -9.20
N VAL A 128 -8.05 -3.24 -8.44
CA VAL A 128 -9.29 -3.80 -8.97
C VAL A 128 -10.22 -2.66 -9.40
N GLN A 129 -10.52 -2.60 -10.70
CA GLN A 129 -11.43 -1.58 -11.25
C GLN A 129 -12.81 -2.16 -11.58
N ASN A 130 -12.97 -3.48 -11.59
CA ASN A 130 -14.26 -4.13 -11.83
C ASN A 130 -15.27 -3.78 -10.72
N PRO A 131 -16.43 -3.15 -11.03
CA PRO A 131 -17.39 -2.71 -10.02
C PRO A 131 -18.01 -3.85 -9.18
N VAL A 132 -18.10 -5.06 -9.74
CA VAL A 132 -18.61 -6.25 -9.04
C VAL A 132 -17.49 -7.07 -8.39
N GLY A 133 -16.24 -6.60 -8.48
CA GLY A 133 -15.07 -7.33 -8.00
C GLY A 133 -14.63 -8.48 -8.91
N ILE A 134 -13.63 -9.24 -8.46
CA ILE A 134 -13.04 -10.37 -9.21
C ILE A 134 -12.89 -11.58 -8.28
N PRO A 135 -13.98 -12.21 -7.82
CA PRO A 135 -13.92 -13.29 -6.81
C PRO A 135 -13.04 -14.49 -7.20
N ARG A 136 -12.82 -14.74 -8.50
CA ARG A 136 -11.97 -15.82 -8.99
C ARG A 136 -10.49 -15.67 -8.61
N LEU A 137 -10.06 -14.48 -8.16
CA LEU A 137 -8.70 -14.22 -7.70
C LEU A 137 -8.55 -14.41 -6.18
N ASP A 138 -9.65 -14.56 -5.44
CA ASP A 138 -9.62 -14.74 -3.99
C ASP A 138 -8.95 -16.07 -3.61
N GLY A 139 -7.93 -16.00 -2.72
CA GLY A 139 -7.12 -17.16 -2.33
C GLY A 139 -6.11 -17.60 -3.39
N ASP A 140 -5.98 -16.82 -4.46
CA ASP A 140 -5.01 -17.04 -5.53
C ASP A 140 -4.00 -15.91 -5.65
N TYR A 141 -4.41 -14.70 -5.31
CA TYR A 141 -3.59 -13.50 -5.26
C TYR A 141 -3.78 -12.81 -3.92
N THR A 142 -2.70 -12.23 -3.37
CA THR A 142 -2.77 -11.50 -2.09
C THR A 142 -3.35 -10.11 -2.32
N VAL A 143 -4.44 -9.80 -1.61
CA VAL A 143 -4.92 -8.42 -1.43
C VAL A 143 -4.26 -7.85 -0.19
N PHE A 144 -3.56 -6.71 -0.31
CA PHE A 144 -2.79 -6.13 0.80
C PHE A 144 -3.15 -4.67 1.11
N GLY A 145 -4.21 -4.16 0.51
CA GLY A 145 -4.69 -2.82 0.75
C GLY A 145 -5.91 -2.47 -0.08
N ARG A 146 -6.26 -1.19 -0.05
CA ARG A 146 -7.36 -0.66 -0.86
C ARG A 146 -7.14 0.81 -1.19
N ILE A 147 -7.73 1.28 -2.27
CA ILE A 147 -7.82 2.70 -2.61
C ILE A 147 -8.87 3.35 -1.70
N ILE A 148 -8.47 4.39 -0.97
CA ILE A 148 -9.35 5.19 -0.10
C ILE A 148 -9.73 6.53 -0.72
N LYS A 149 -9.01 6.95 -1.77
CA LYS A 149 -9.32 8.15 -2.56
C LYS A 149 -8.67 8.05 -3.94
N GLY A 150 -9.39 8.44 -5.00
CA GLY A 150 -8.88 8.50 -6.37
C GLY A 150 -9.34 7.35 -7.27
N MET A 151 -10.42 6.63 -6.96
CA MET A 151 -10.94 5.58 -7.85
C MET A 151 -11.39 6.14 -9.20
N ASP A 152 -11.82 7.39 -9.28
CA ASP A 152 -12.07 8.11 -10.54
C ASP A 152 -10.81 8.27 -11.40
N ILE A 153 -9.62 8.33 -10.77
CA ILE A 153 -8.34 8.33 -11.46
C ILE A 153 -8.05 6.94 -12.02
N VAL A 154 -8.33 5.88 -11.24
CA VAL A 154 -8.20 4.48 -11.69
C VAL A 154 -9.10 4.25 -12.91
N ASP A 155 -10.34 4.76 -12.89
CA ASP A 155 -11.26 4.69 -14.03
C ASP A 155 -10.68 5.37 -15.26
N ARG A 156 -10.02 6.53 -15.12
CA ARG A 156 -9.34 7.19 -16.22
C ARG A 156 -8.14 6.38 -16.73
N ILE A 157 -7.35 5.80 -15.83
CA ILE A 157 -6.18 4.99 -16.17
C ILE A 157 -6.57 3.79 -17.02
N VAL A 158 -7.61 3.03 -16.66
CA VAL A 158 -7.99 1.84 -17.45
C VAL A 158 -8.64 2.16 -18.79
N ASN A 159 -9.09 3.41 -19.00
CA ASN A 159 -9.76 3.83 -20.23
C ASN A 159 -8.84 4.57 -21.21
N VAL A 160 -7.53 4.68 -20.96
CA VAL A 160 -6.59 5.24 -21.94
C VAL A 160 -6.47 4.34 -23.18
N ALA A 161 -6.00 4.92 -24.29
CA ALA A 161 -5.63 4.15 -25.47
C ALA A 161 -4.49 3.17 -25.13
N ARG A 162 -4.65 1.91 -25.53
CA ARG A 162 -3.71 0.82 -25.24
C ARG A 162 -3.47 -0.06 -26.46
N ASP A 163 -2.38 -0.78 -26.43
CA ASP A 163 -2.01 -1.75 -27.45
C ASP A 163 -2.77 -3.10 -27.30
N PRO A 164 -2.60 -4.06 -28.22
CA PRO A 164 -3.22 -5.39 -28.10
C PRO A 164 -2.76 -6.23 -26.89
N LYS A 165 -1.72 -5.80 -26.17
CA LYS A 165 -1.24 -6.42 -24.92
C LYS A 165 -1.72 -5.70 -23.68
N ASP A 166 -2.68 -4.78 -23.84
CA ASP A 166 -3.25 -3.93 -22.78
C ASP A 166 -2.25 -2.91 -22.19
N GLN A 167 -1.11 -2.65 -22.85
CA GLN A 167 -0.17 -1.62 -22.40
C GLN A 167 -0.66 -0.24 -22.90
N PRO A 168 -0.68 0.79 -22.01
CA PRO A 168 -0.97 2.16 -22.42
C PRO A 168 -0.06 2.63 -23.56
N LEU A 169 -0.62 3.26 -24.62
CA LEU A 169 0.17 3.81 -25.71
C LEU A 169 1.02 5.00 -25.25
N GLU A 170 0.49 5.82 -24.34
CA GLU A 170 1.24 6.88 -23.67
C GLU A 170 1.59 6.42 -22.26
N PRO A 171 2.88 6.48 -21.85
CA PRO A 171 3.30 6.03 -20.52
C PRO A 171 2.59 6.78 -19.38
N ILE A 172 2.01 6.03 -18.43
CA ILE A 172 1.42 6.59 -17.21
C ILE A 172 2.43 6.35 -16.08
N SER A 173 3.29 7.34 -15.86
CA SER A 173 4.35 7.26 -14.84
C SER A 173 3.79 7.17 -13.42
N LEU A 174 4.56 6.48 -12.56
CA LEU A 174 4.30 6.34 -11.13
C LEU A 174 5.28 7.20 -10.34
N GLN A 175 4.77 7.83 -9.30
CA GLN A 175 5.55 8.41 -8.23
C GLN A 175 4.93 7.97 -6.91
N VAL A 176 5.58 7.03 -6.22
CA VAL A 176 5.00 6.39 -5.03
C VAL A 176 5.71 6.87 -3.78
N SER A 177 4.96 7.28 -2.77
CA SER A 177 5.49 7.72 -1.49
C SER A 177 4.63 7.24 -0.32
N ILE A 178 5.20 7.22 0.89
CA ILE A 178 4.45 6.94 2.11
C ILE A 178 4.21 8.24 2.88
N LYS A 179 2.97 8.43 3.32
CA LYS A 179 2.59 9.53 4.21
C LYS A 179 2.26 8.95 5.59
N TYR A 180 2.98 9.40 6.61
CA TYR A 180 2.76 8.97 7.99
C TYR A 180 1.82 9.94 8.70
N LEU A 181 0.56 9.55 8.86
CA LEU A 181 -0.50 10.37 9.40
C LEU A 181 -0.85 9.93 10.84
N SER A 182 -1.12 10.89 11.72
CA SER A 182 -1.82 10.60 12.97
C SER A 182 -3.25 10.14 12.67
N LYS A 183 -3.90 9.45 13.61
CA LYS A 183 -5.31 9.04 13.46
C LYS A 183 -6.23 10.24 13.18
N LYS A 184 -5.95 11.40 13.80
CA LYS A 184 -6.73 12.62 13.58
C LYS A 184 -6.59 13.15 12.15
N GLU A 185 -5.36 13.19 11.61
CA GLU A 185 -5.09 13.61 10.23
C GLU A 185 -5.72 12.64 9.23
N PHE A 186 -5.57 11.33 9.46
CA PHE A 186 -6.16 10.31 8.61
C PHE A 186 -7.69 10.46 8.53
N THR A 187 -8.39 10.57 9.67
CA THR A 187 -9.85 10.74 9.69
C THR A 187 -10.30 12.06 9.06
N ALA A 188 -9.49 13.12 9.17
CA ALA A 188 -9.80 14.41 8.54
C ALA A 188 -9.66 14.39 7.01
N LEU A 189 -8.65 13.67 6.48
CA LEU A 189 -8.38 13.55 5.04
C LEU A 189 -9.29 12.51 4.35
N PHE A 190 -9.66 11.45 5.09
CA PHE A 190 -10.42 10.32 4.60
C PHE A 190 -11.61 10.05 5.56
N PRO A 191 -12.60 10.94 5.59
CA PRO A 191 -13.78 10.73 6.44
C PRO A 191 -14.50 9.44 6.03
N PRO A 192 -15.07 8.67 6.99
CA PRO A 192 -15.88 7.51 6.68
C PRO A 192 -17.00 7.91 5.72
N THR A 193 -17.16 7.15 4.64
CA THR A 193 -18.31 7.36 3.73
C THR A 193 -19.57 7.00 4.51
N THR A 194 -20.37 7.99 4.86
CA THR A 194 -21.74 7.75 5.35
C THR A 194 -22.54 7.22 4.16
N HIS A 195 -22.73 5.92 4.09
CA HIS A 195 -23.76 5.36 3.22
C HIS A 195 -25.12 5.72 3.84
N GLU A 196 -25.79 6.73 3.28
CA GLU A 196 -27.23 6.93 3.47
C GLU A 196 -28.00 5.87 2.69
#